data_c883336d642cccef3ff6d43ce866a3a5
#
_entry.id   c883336d642cccef3ff6d43ce866a3a5
#
_cell.length_a   1.000
_cell.length_b   1.000
_cell.length_c   1.000
_cell.angle_alpha   90.00
_cell.angle_beta   90.00
_cell.angle_gamma   90.00
#
_symmetry.space_group_name_H-M   'P 1'
#
loop_
_entity.id
_entity.type
_entity.pdbx_description
1 polymer ?
#
loop_
_entity_poly.entity_id
_entity_poly.type
_entity_poly.pdbx_seq_one_letter_code
_entity_poly.pdbx_strand_id
1 'polypeptide(L)'
;VKAAAIIGGSVTLLLVGFALVFNSWLIESIFSSESSLLIAIILVVVGLGLAHLVKGVLAGAGRFKNYAQYLVGEGLGRLIAAGVLAIFAAGEVWMYGLALGLSPFIGILFALLGQNDLIRHGEPVRAREISRPLGVLLLASLATALVLNVSPLAVELLAETSQKEEPGKFLNALLIARIPLFFFQAIQAALLPRLSHLVASEEYEKFKNELMRLLSFVTIFGVCFILLMAVSGQWLTRIAFGSEYEVSNQNMLLLAISSIGLMYALSVTQGLLAFHRQGLSATAWIFGIATFPVTISFGEDLFLR
;
A
#
# COMPACT_ATOMS: atom_id res chain seq x y z
N VAL A 1 12.63 20.25 0.75
CA VAL A 1 11.28 20.20 1.34
C VAL A 1 10.28 21.02 0.50
N LYS A 2 10.52 22.33 0.20
CA LYS A 2 9.53 23.18 -0.51
C LYS A 2 9.09 22.59 -1.86
N ALA A 3 10.02 22.15 -2.73
CA ALA A 3 9.68 21.56 -4.03
C ALA A 3 8.82 20.28 -3.89
N ALA A 4 9.17 19.40 -2.93
CA ALA A 4 8.40 18.19 -2.65
C ALA A 4 7.00 18.53 -2.11
N ALA A 5 6.90 19.56 -1.25
CA ALA A 5 5.61 20.02 -0.72
C ALA A 5 4.71 20.61 -1.83
N ILE A 6 5.28 21.36 -2.77
CA ILE A 6 4.53 21.90 -3.91
C ILE A 6 4.01 20.75 -4.80
N ILE A 7 4.88 19.81 -5.16
CA ILE A 7 4.50 18.69 -6.04
C ILE A 7 3.46 17.80 -5.33
N GLY A 8 3.74 17.39 -4.10
CA GLY A 8 2.81 16.57 -3.31
C GLY A 8 1.47 17.28 -3.04
N GLY A 9 1.52 18.58 -2.69
CA GLY A 9 0.33 19.40 -2.53
C GLY A 9 -0.49 19.54 -3.80
N SER A 10 0.17 19.72 -4.97
CA SER A 10 -0.52 19.79 -6.27
C SER A 10 -1.22 18.47 -6.59
N VAL A 11 -0.57 17.31 -6.36
CA VAL A 11 -1.19 15.99 -6.56
C VAL A 11 -2.38 15.79 -5.60
N THR A 12 -2.21 16.16 -4.34
CA THR A 12 -3.31 16.09 -3.35
C THR A 12 -4.50 16.94 -3.77
N LEU A 13 -4.25 18.19 -4.21
CA LEU A 13 -5.29 19.10 -4.70
C LEU A 13 -5.99 18.57 -5.96
N LEU A 14 -5.25 17.96 -6.88
CA LEU A 14 -5.83 17.32 -8.07
C LEU A 14 -6.75 16.14 -7.69
N LEU A 15 -6.33 15.31 -6.75
CA LEU A 15 -7.15 14.18 -6.28
C LEU A 15 -8.41 14.66 -5.54
N VAL A 16 -8.29 15.67 -4.69
CA VAL A 16 -9.45 16.30 -4.02
C VAL A 16 -10.37 16.95 -5.05
N GLY A 17 -9.81 17.68 -6.02
CA GLY A 17 -10.58 18.29 -7.11
C GLY A 17 -11.31 17.23 -7.94
N PHE A 18 -10.66 16.11 -8.26
CA PHE A 18 -11.30 14.97 -8.91
C PHE A 18 -12.48 14.43 -8.07
N ALA A 19 -12.26 14.19 -6.77
CA ALA A 19 -13.32 13.70 -5.88
C ALA A 19 -14.52 14.67 -5.80
N LEU A 20 -14.27 15.99 -5.84
CA LEU A 20 -15.33 16.99 -5.82
C LEU A 20 -16.06 17.11 -7.16
N VAL A 21 -15.36 17.04 -8.28
CA VAL A 21 -15.95 17.10 -9.63
C VAL A 21 -16.80 15.88 -9.91
N PHE A 22 -16.32 14.69 -9.53
CA PHE A 22 -17.01 13.42 -9.74
C PHE A 22 -17.81 12.95 -8.51
N ASN A 23 -18.21 13.88 -7.62
CA ASN A 23 -18.88 13.54 -6.36
C ASN A 23 -20.13 12.70 -6.55
N SER A 24 -21.02 13.04 -7.47
CA SER A 24 -22.27 12.30 -7.72
C SER A 24 -21.98 10.86 -8.15
N TRP A 25 -21.04 10.68 -9.08
CA TRP A 25 -20.66 9.34 -9.53
C TRP A 25 -20.02 8.51 -8.40
N LEU A 26 -19.13 9.11 -7.60
CA LEU A 26 -18.50 8.44 -6.46
C LEU A 26 -19.55 8.01 -5.42
N ILE A 27 -20.50 8.90 -5.10
CA ILE A 27 -21.54 8.65 -4.10
C ILE A 27 -22.47 7.54 -4.57
N GLU A 28 -22.94 7.60 -5.82
CA GLU A 28 -23.92 6.65 -6.34
C GLU A 28 -23.32 5.28 -6.70
N SER A 29 -22.12 5.27 -7.31
CA SER A 29 -21.54 4.04 -7.87
C SER A 29 -20.57 3.33 -6.91
N ILE A 30 -19.92 4.06 -5.98
CA ILE A 30 -18.90 3.49 -5.10
C ILE A 30 -19.31 3.50 -3.63
N PHE A 31 -19.97 4.57 -3.19
CA PHE A 31 -20.30 4.74 -1.76
C PHE A 31 -21.75 4.35 -1.41
N SER A 32 -22.42 3.60 -2.27
CA SER A 32 -23.80 3.11 -2.02
C SER A 32 -24.75 4.22 -1.57
N SER A 33 -24.62 5.41 -2.15
CA SER A 33 -25.38 6.63 -1.85
C SER A 33 -25.06 7.31 -0.51
N GLU A 34 -23.98 6.92 0.16
CA GLU A 34 -23.50 7.49 1.43
C GLU A 34 -22.59 8.71 1.19
N SER A 35 -23.16 9.91 1.21
CA SER A 35 -22.41 11.16 0.97
C SER A 35 -21.31 11.45 2.00
N SER A 36 -21.48 10.96 3.24
CA SER A 36 -20.49 11.12 4.31
C SER A 36 -19.16 10.42 4.03
N LEU A 37 -19.15 9.37 3.20
CA LEU A 37 -17.93 8.68 2.76
C LEU A 37 -17.09 9.54 1.82
N LEU A 38 -17.68 10.49 1.10
CA LEU A 38 -16.93 11.47 0.31
C LEU A 38 -16.05 12.35 1.20
N ILE A 39 -16.55 12.77 2.35
CA ILE A 39 -15.76 13.55 3.33
C ILE A 39 -14.62 12.67 3.87
N ALA A 40 -14.92 11.42 4.19
CA ALA A 40 -13.93 10.48 4.68
C ALA A 40 -12.77 10.29 3.67
N ILE A 41 -13.06 10.07 2.39
CA ILE A 41 -12.00 9.89 1.38
C ILE A 41 -11.20 11.17 1.15
N ILE A 42 -11.81 12.34 1.19
CA ILE A 42 -11.09 13.63 1.11
C ILE A 42 -10.13 13.76 2.30
N LEU A 43 -10.58 13.44 3.52
CA LEU A 43 -9.72 13.44 4.69
C LEU A 43 -8.55 12.45 4.58
N VAL A 44 -8.81 11.23 4.07
CA VAL A 44 -7.76 10.24 3.77
C VAL A 44 -6.73 10.81 2.80
N VAL A 45 -7.17 11.37 1.67
CA VAL A 45 -6.28 11.91 0.62
C VAL A 45 -5.42 13.05 1.16
N VAL A 46 -6.02 14.01 1.87
CA VAL A 46 -5.29 15.13 2.48
C VAL A 46 -4.37 14.63 3.59
N GLY A 47 -4.85 13.78 4.47
CA GLY A 47 -4.08 13.22 5.58
C GLY A 47 -2.87 12.42 5.10
N LEU A 48 -3.04 11.54 4.11
CA LEU A 48 -1.95 10.77 3.52
C LEU A 48 -0.96 11.66 2.75
N GLY A 49 -1.44 12.68 2.03
CA GLY A 49 -0.58 13.65 1.36
C GLY A 49 0.37 14.35 2.33
N LEU A 50 -0.17 14.86 3.44
CA LEU A 50 0.63 15.47 4.51
C LEU A 50 1.54 14.44 5.20
N ALA A 51 1.03 13.24 5.48
CA ALA A 51 1.79 12.17 6.12
C ALA A 51 3.00 11.74 5.29
N HIS A 52 2.86 11.61 3.97
CA HIS A 52 3.98 11.27 3.09
C HIS A 52 5.05 12.35 3.09
N LEU A 53 4.66 13.63 3.13
CA LEU A 53 5.60 14.73 3.26
C LEU A 53 6.36 14.67 4.60
N VAL A 54 5.65 14.49 5.71
CA VAL A 54 6.25 14.37 7.05
C VAL A 54 7.19 13.16 7.12
N LYS A 55 6.74 12.00 6.66
CA LYS A 55 7.57 10.78 6.59
C LYS A 55 8.84 10.98 5.75
N GLY A 56 8.72 11.65 4.61
CA GLY A 56 9.86 11.97 3.75
C GLY A 56 10.88 12.89 4.42
N VAL A 57 10.42 13.91 5.16
CA VAL A 57 11.30 14.81 5.93
C VAL A 57 11.98 14.06 7.07
N LEU A 58 11.24 13.24 7.82
CA LEU A 58 11.79 12.46 8.93
C LEU A 58 12.84 11.44 8.45
N ALA A 59 12.54 10.72 7.37
CA ALA A 59 13.46 9.76 6.77
C ALA A 59 14.73 10.45 6.23
N GLY A 60 14.56 11.59 5.51
CA GLY A 60 15.69 12.37 5.01
C GLY A 60 16.56 12.99 6.10
N ALA A 61 15.98 13.28 7.27
CA ALA A 61 16.71 13.76 8.45
C ALA A 61 17.28 12.62 9.32
N GLY A 62 17.09 11.34 8.94
CA GLY A 62 17.53 10.17 9.73
C GLY A 62 16.74 9.96 11.02
N ARG A 63 15.56 10.60 11.17
CA ARG A 63 14.75 10.53 12.40
C ARG A 63 13.81 9.34 12.39
N PHE A 64 14.36 8.14 12.28
CA PHE A 64 13.60 6.90 12.15
C PHE A 64 12.74 6.57 13.37
N LYS A 65 13.11 7.03 14.57
CA LYS A 65 12.27 6.90 15.77
C LYS A 65 10.93 7.62 15.60
N ASN A 66 10.96 8.86 15.11
CA ASN A 66 9.76 9.65 14.89
C ASN A 66 8.94 9.12 13.69
N TYR A 67 9.63 8.58 12.68
CA TYR A 67 8.97 7.84 11.61
C TYR A 67 8.20 6.62 12.14
N ALA A 68 8.81 5.84 13.04
CA ALA A 68 8.14 4.72 13.70
C ALA A 68 6.97 5.18 14.58
N GLN A 69 7.12 6.30 15.31
CA GLN A 69 6.03 6.92 16.10
C GLN A 69 4.83 7.29 15.20
N TYR A 70 5.09 7.79 13.98
CA TYR A 70 4.03 8.01 12.99
C TYR A 70 3.24 6.72 12.73
N LEU A 71 3.94 5.63 12.38
CA LEU A 71 3.30 4.36 12.04
C LEU A 71 2.49 3.78 13.20
N VAL A 72 3.07 3.85 14.41
CA VAL A 72 2.40 3.39 15.63
C VAL A 72 1.18 4.27 15.94
N GLY A 73 1.33 5.60 15.87
CA GLY A 73 0.24 6.54 16.14
C GLY A 73 -0.91 6.40 15.15
N GLU A 74 -0.62 6.27 13.85
CA GLU A 74 -1.62 6.02 12.81
C GLU A 74 -2.33 4.68 13.05
N GLY A 75 -1.57 3.60 13.26
CA GLY A 75 -2.11 2.25 13.43
C GLY A 75 -2.93 2.10 14.72
N LEU A 76 -2.40 2.56 15.85
CA LEU A 76 -3.14 2.54 17.13
C LEU A 76 -4.36 3.47 17.10
N GLY A 77 -4.24 4.65 16.51
CA GLY A 77 -5.36 5.56 16.36
C GLY A 77 -6.52 4.92 15.59
N ARG A 78 -6.21 4.23 14.50
CA ARG A 78 -7.17 3.47 13.69
C ARG A 78 -7.81 2.31 14.46
N LEU A 79 -6.99 1.52 15.15
CA LEU A 79 -7.46 0.37 15.95
C LEU A 79 -8.36 0.82 17.10
N ILE A 80 -7.94 1.83 17.86
CA ILE A 80 -8.72 2.35 19.01
C ILE A 80 -10.04 2.94 18.51
N ALA A 81 -10.00 3.76 17.43
CA ALA A 81 -11.21 4.35 16.87
C ALA A 81 -12.18 3.26 16.39
N ALA A 82 -11.70 2.27 15.63
CA ALA A 82 -12.53 1.15 15.17
C ALA A 82 -13.09 0.33 16.33
N GLY A 83 -12.28 0.05 17.38
CA GLY A 83 -12.74 -0.68 18.56
C GLY A 83 -13.81 0.08 19.35
N VAL A 84 -13.63 1.39 19.55
CA VAL A 84 -14.64 2.24 20.20
C VAL A 84 -15.93 2.28 19.38
N LEU A 85 -15.84 2.44 18.06
CA LEU A 85 -17.01 2.44 17.19
C LEU A 85 -17.73 1.08 17.21
N ALA A 86 -17.01 -0.02 17.22
CA ALA A 86 -17.61 -1.36 17.31
C ALA A 86 -18.41 -1.57 18.61
N ILE A 87 -17.96 -0.95 19.73
CA ILE A 87 -18.63 -1.08 21.03
C ILE A 87 -19.83 -0.13 21.15
N PHE A 88 -19.70 1.13 20.70
CA PHE A 88 -20.65 2.19 21.02
C PHE A 88 -21.54 2.64 19.85
N ALA A 89 -21.14 2.39 18.62
CA ALA A 89 -21.80 2.91 17.41
C ALA A 89 -21.95 1.84 16.31
N ALA A 90 -22.14 0.59 16.70
CA ALA A 90 -22.19 -0.54 15.77
C ALA A 90 -23.16 -0.29 14.60
N GLY A 91 -22.65 -0.24 13.37
CA GLY A 91 -23.44 -0.24 12.14
C GLY A 91 -23.26 0.94 11.18
N GLU A 92 -22.75 2.08 11.64
CA GLU A 92 -22.60 3.27 10.78
C GLU A 92 -21.29 3.27 10.01
N VAL A 93 -21.31 2.84 8.74
CA VAL A 93 -20.13 2.69 7.86
C VAL A 93 -19.32 3.99 7.74
N TRP A 94 -20.00 5.13 7.65
CA TRP A 94 -19.34 6.43 7.51
C TRP A 94 -18.47 6.81 8.71
N MET A 95 -18.80 6.37 9.92
CA MET A 95 -17.97 6.61 11.12
C MET A 95 -16.63 5.89 11.02
N TYR A 96 -16.62 4.65 10.53
CA TYR A 96 -15.37 3.92 10.24
C TYR A 96 -14.56 4.60 9.13
N GLY A 97 -15.25 5.13 8.11
CA GLY A 97 -14.62 5.95 7.07
C GLY A 97 -13.92 7.19 7.65
N LEU A 98 -14.58 7.92 8.56
CA LEU A 98 -13.98 9.07 9.23
C LEU A 98 -12.80 8.66 10.14
N ALA A 99 -12.90 7.55 10.86
CA ALA A 99 -11.79 7.02 11.67
C ALA A 99 -10.55 6.73 10.81
N LEU A 100 -10.75 6.14 9.62
CA LEU A 100 -9.70 5.96 8.62
C LEU A 100 -9.13 7.30 8.14
N GLY A 101 -10.00 8.27 7.83
CA GLY A 101 -9.60 9.59 7.35
C GLY A 101 -8.81 10.41 8.36
N LEU A 102 -9.12 10.29 9.64
CA LEU A 102 -8.45 11.02 10.72
C LEU A 102 -7.15 10.35 11.19
N SER A 103 -6.98 9.04 10.96
CA SER A 103 -5.82 8.30 11.46
C SER A 103 -4.46 8.84 11.00
N PRO A 104 -4.24 9.32 9.75
CA PRO A 104 -2.97 9.91 9.35
C PRO A 104 -2.61 11.18 10.15
N PHE A 105 -3.61 11.98 10.53
CA PHE A 105 -3.39 13.19 11.33
C PHE A 105 -2.93 12.84 12.75
N ILE A 106 -3.48 11.78 13.33
CA ILE A 106 -3.02 11.25 14.62
C ILE A 106 -1.55 10.81 14.50
N GLY A 107 -1.20 10.06 13.44
CA GLY A 107 0.18 9.68 13.17
C GLY A 107 1.12 10.88 13.05
N ILE A 108 0.71 11.93 12.29
CA ILE A 108 1.49 13.17 12.15
C ILE A 108 1.71 13.84 13.51
N LEU A 109 0.66 13.93 14.34
CA LEU A 109 0.76 14.51 15.67
C LEU A 109 1.82 13.78 16.51
N PHE A 110 1.76 12.44 16.57
CA PHE A 110 2.73 11.64 17.29
C PHE A 110 4.16 11.79 16.75
N ALA A 111 4.31 11.87 15.42
CA ALA A 111 5.61 12.03 14.78
C ALA A 111 6.25 13.38 15.05
N LEU A 112 5.46 14.45 15.18
CA LEU A 112 5.93 15.82 15.36
C LEU A 112 6.11 16.20 16.82
N LEU A 113 5.65 15.40 17.78
CA LEU A 113 5.84 15.66 19.21
C LEU A 113 7.34 15.82 19.53
N GLY A 114 7.69 16.96 20.11
CA GLY A 114 9.07 17.29 20.50
C GLY A 114 10.02 17.61 19.34
N GLN A 115 9.49 17.90 18.13
CA GLN A 115 10.29 18.21 16.94
C GLN A 115 10.21 19.69 16.57
N ASN A 116 11.03 20.53 17.20
CA ASN A 116 11.04 21.98 16.95
C ASN A 116 12.01 22.42 15.84
N ASP A 117 12.88 21.51 15.35
CA ASP A 117 14.00 21.82 14.44
C ASP A 117 13.99 20.98 13.14
N LEU A 118 12.84 20.45 12.75
CA LEU A 118 12.68 19.60 11.55
C LEU A 118 12.94 20.36 10.24
N ILE A 119 12.59 21.65 10.20
CA ILE A 119 12.73 22.48 9.01
C ILE A 119 13.92 23.41 9.20
N ARG A 120 15.07 22.99 8.70
CA ARG A 120 16.27 23.86 8.64
C ARG A 120 16.37 24.52 7.26
N HIS A 121 16.87 25.75 7.26
CA HIS A 121 17.22 26.43 6.02
C HIS A 121 18.42 25.69 5.41
N GLY A 122 18.23 25.11 4.23
CA GLY A 122 19.27 24.48 3.44
C GLY A 122 19.46 25.24 2.13
N GLU A 123 20.49 24.89 1.39
CA GLU A 123 20.73 25.47 0.06
C GLU A 123 19.52 25.22 -0.86
N PRO A 124 19.10 26.25 -1.64
CA PRO A 124 17.99 26.11 -2.56
C PRO A 124 18.37 25.17 -3.71
N VAL A 125 17.74 24.01 -3.77
CA VAL A 125 17.88 23.08 -4.90
C VAL A 125 16.91 23.50 -5.99
N ARG A 126 17.36 23.54 -7.25
CA ARG A 126 16.51 23.89 -8.39
C ARG A 126 15.43 22.81 -8.58
N ALA A 127 14.16 23.23 -8.61
CA ALA A 127 13.03 22.31 -8.78
C ALA A 127 13.18 21.40 -10.01
N ARG A 128 13.81 21.87 -11.09
CA ARG A 128 14.05 21.13 -12.33
C ARG A 128 15.01 19.94 -12.16
N GLU A 129 15.95 20.00 -11.21
CA GLU A 129 16.90 18.93 -10.95
C GLU A 129 16.24 17.75 -10.22
N ILE A 130 15.17 18.03 -9.46
CA ILE A 130 14.41 17.04 -8.69
C ILE A 130 13.20 16.52 -9.47
N SER A 131 12.60 17.36 -10.35
CA SER A 131 11.31 17.05 -10.97
C SER A 131 11.35 15.81 -11.88
N ARG A 132 12.41 15.59 -12.66
CA ARG A 132 12.49 14.45 -13.57
C ARG A 132 12.66 13.11 -12.83
N PRO A 133 13.64 12.95 -11.92
CA PRO A 133 13.75 11.73 -11.11
C PRO A 133 12.48 11.47 -10.29
N LEU A 134 11.88 12.51 -9.70
CA LEU A 134 10.65 12.40 -8.92
C LEU A 134 9.46 11.98 -9.79
N GLY A 135 9.33 12.49 -11.01
CA GLY A 135 8.28 12.09 -11.94
C GLY A 135 8.35 10.60 -12.30
N VAL A 136 9.55 10.09 -12.58
CA VAL A 136 9.76 8.66 -12.85
C VAL A 136 9.45 7.80 -11.63
N LEU A 137 9.86 8.23 -10.43
CA LEU A 137 9.52 7.56 -9.17
C LEU A 137 8.01 7.55 -8.90
N LEU A 138 7.32 8.67 -9.17
CA LEU A 138 5.87 8.74 -9.05
C LEU A 138 5.17 7.77 -10.00
N LEU A 139 5.59 7.71 -11.27
CA LEU A 139 5.05 6.75 -12.24
C LEU A 139 5.29 5.30 -11.79
N ALA A 140 6.50 4.99 -11.33
CA ALA A 140 6.82 3.66 -10.81
C ALA A 140 5.97 3.31 -9.58
N SER A 141 5.81 4.25 -8.65
CA SER A 141 4.99 4.07 -7.45
C SER A 141 3.50 3.92 -7.78
N LEU A 142 3.00 4.70 -8.73
CA LEU A 142 1.62 4.59 -9.20
C LEU A 142 1.37 3.24 -9.87
N ALA A 143 2.25 2.81 -10.77
CA ALA A 143 2.15 1.51 -11.42
C ALA A 143 2.20 0.36 -10.40
N THR A 144 3.11 0.44 -9.41
CA THR A 144 3.17 -0.53 -8.30
C THR A 144 1.88 -0.55 -7.49
N ALA A 145 1.36 0.63 -7.12
CA ALA A 145 0.11 0.75 -6.36
C ALA A 145 -1.10 0.20 -7.13
N LEU A 146 -1.14 0.42 -8.44
CA LEU A 146 -2.18 -0.14 -9.30
C LEU A 146 -2.10 -1.67 -9.33
N VAL A 147 -0.92 -2.27 -9.58
CA VAL A 147 -0.76 -3.74 -9.53
C VAL A 147 -1.18 -4.31 -8.18
N LEU A 148 -0.83 -3.64 -7.08
CA LEU A 148 -1.18 -4.08 -5.74
C LEU A 148 -2.69 -4.00 -5.45
N ASN A 149 -3.43 -3.08 -6.06
CA ASN A 149 -4.81 -2.80 -5.69
C ASN A 149 -5.83 -3.04 -6.81
N VAL A 150 -5.39 -3.43 -8.01
CA VAL A 150 -6.31 -3.64 -9.13
C VAL A 150 -7.23 -4.85 -8.93
N SER A 151 -6.74 -5.92 -8.29
CA SER A 151 -7.53 -7.15 -8.10
C SER A 151 -8.80 -6.94 -7.28
N PRO A 152 -8.79 -6.33 -6.08
CA PRO A 152 -10.03 -6.06 -5.35
C PRO A 152 -11.01 -5.19 -6.12
N LEU A 153 -10.47 -4.18 -6.83
CA LEU A 153 -11.29 -3.29 -7.64
C LEU A 153 -11.92 -4.02 -8.84
N ALA A 154 -11.16 -4.91 -9.47
CA ALA A 154 -11.65 -5.71 -10.59
C ALA A 154 -12.75 -6.68 -10.14
N VAL A 155 -12.57 -7.36 -9.00
CA VAL A 155 -13.59 -8.25 -8.45
C VAL A 155 -14.89 -7.49 -8.13
N GLU A 156 -14.80 -6.29 -7.57
CA GLU A 156 -15.96 -5.43 -7.30
C GLU A 156 -16.70 -5.02 -8.60
N LEU A 157 -15.94 -4.62 -9.63
CA LEU A 157 -16.50 -4.16 -10.90
C LEU A 157 -17.06 -5.28 -11.77
N LEU A 158 -16.54 -6.52 -11.62
CA LEU A 158 -16.94 -7.67 -12.43
C LEU A 158 -17.99 -8.54 -11.73
N ALA A 159 -18.26 -8.32 -10.45
CA ALA A 159 -19.26 -9.06 -9.70
C ALA A 159 -20.68 -8.79 -10.25
N GLU A 160 -21.39 -9.84 -10.57
CA GLU A 160 -22.79 -9.76 -10.98
C GLU A 160 -23.71 -9.49 -9.77
N THR A 161 -24.93 -9.06 -10.02
CA THR A 161 -25.91 -8.79 -8.96
C THR A 161 -26.19 -10.02 -8.08
N SER A 162 -26.00 -11.22 -8.63
CA SER A 162 -26.11 -12.50 -7.92
C SER A 162 -24.91 -12.81 -7.01
N GLN A 163 -23.79 -12.12 -7.19
CA GLN A 163 -22.50 -12.37 -6.55
C GLN A 163 -22.08 -11.24 -5.59
N LYS A 164 -23.02 -10.47 -5.03
CA LYS A 164 -22.75 -9.28 -4.19
C LYS A 164 -21.86 -9.55 -2.95
N GLU A 165 -21.79 -10.78 -2.48
CA GLU A 165 -20.99 -11.15 -1.32
C GLU A 165 -19.56 -11.54 -1.68
N GLU A 166 -19.30 -11.92 -2.94
CA GLU A 166 -17.99 -12.43 -3.38
C GLU A 166 -16.86 -11.40 -3.29
N PRO A 167 -17.07 -10.09 -3.62
CA PRO A 167 -16.04 -9.07 -3.42
C PRO A 167 -15.58 -8.95 -1.97
N GLY A 168 -16.51 -9.04 -1.02
CA GLY A 168 -16.21 -9.02 0.42
C GLY A 168 -15.39 -10.24 0.85
N LYS A 169 -15.77 -11.44 0.38
CA LYS A 169 -15.01 -12.68 0.64
C LYS A 169 -13.61 -12.59 0.05
N PHE A 170 -13.48 -12.14 -1.20
CA PHE A 170 -12.20 -11.94 -1.86
C PHE A 170 -11.30 -10.97 -1.09
N LEU A 171 -11.84 -9.80 -0.70
CA LEU A 171 -11.08 -8.80 0.04
C LEU A 171 -10.57 -9.33 1.39
N ASN A 172 -11.43 -10.02 2.14
CA ASN A 172 -11.07 -10.63 3.42
C ASN A 172 -10.01 -11.72 3.27
N ALA A 173 -10.13 -12.59 2.25
CA ALA A 173 -9.14 -13.59 1.92
C ALA A 173 -7.79 -12.95 1.54
N LEU A 174 -7.83 -11.89 0.72
CA LEU A 174 -6.66 -11.15 0.28
C LEU A 174 -5.94 -10.46 1.45
N LEU A 175 -6.67 -9.97 2.46
CA LEU A 175 -6.07 -9.39 3.67
C LEU A 175 -5.21 -10.41 4.41
N ILE A 176 -5.70 -11.65 4.59
CA ILE A 176 -4.92 -12.75 5.19
C ILE A 176 -3.73 -13.12 4.31
N ALA A 177 -3.96 -13.30 3.01
CA ALA A 177 -2.91 -13.68 2.07
C ALA A 177 -1.79 -12.63 1.97
N ARG A 178 -2.06 -11.36 2.30
CA ARG A 178 -1.09 -10.25 2.29
C ARG A 178 -0.37 -10.02 3.63
N ILE A 179 -0.65 -10.80 4.66
CA ILE A 179 0.06 -10.66 5.95
C ILE A 179 1.58 -10.72 5.76
N PRO A 180 2.17 -11.66 4.98
CA PRO A 180 3.61 -11.67 4.71
C PRO A 180 4.13 -10.38 4.08
N LEU A 181 3.34 -9.79 3.19
CA LEU A 181 3.71 -8.57 2.48
C LEU A 181 3.82 -7.36 3.44
N PHE A 182 2.94 -7.27 4.45
CA PHE A 182 3.02 -6.21 5.47
C PHE A 182 4.31 -6.33 6.31
N PHE A 183 4.69 -7.53 6.74
CA PHE A 183 5.96 -7.73 7.42
C PHE A 183 7.16 -7.42 6.52
N PHE A 184 7.06 -7.77 5.24
CA PHE A 184 8.10 -7.52 4.27
C PHE A 184 8.36 -6.03 4.03
N GLN A 185 7.35 -5.16 4.14
CA GLN A 185 7.52 -3.71 4.01
C GLN A 185 8.52 -3.13 5.02
N ALA A 186 8.56 -3.66 6.24
CA ALA A 186 9.55 -3.24 7.23
C ALA A 186 10.98 -3.61 6.82
N ILE A 187 11.15 -4.79 6.20
CA ILE A 187 12.45 -5.25 5.67
C ILE A 187 12.87 -4.36 4.50
N GLN A 188 11.95 -4.02 3.60
CA GLN A 188 12.24 -3.15 2.45
C GLN A 188 12.75 -1.77 2.86
N ALA A 189 12.18 -1.18 3.90
CA ALA A 189 12.57 0.15 4.37
C ALA A 189 14.06 0.20 4.80
N ALA A 190 14.58 -0.88 5.37
CA ALA A 190 15.98 -1.00 5.78
C ALA A 190 16.90 -1.44 4.64
N LEU A 191 16.37 -2.18 3.66
CA LEU A 191 17.15 -2.81 2.60
C LEU A 191 17.66 -1.81 1.56
N LEU A 192 16.82 -0.90 1.08
CA LEU A 192 17.19 0.02 0.01
C LEU A 192 18.40 0.89 0.34
N PRO A 193 18.50 1.54 1.52
CA PRO A 193 19.70 2.29 1.88
C PRO A 193 20.96 1.43 1.91
N ARG A 194 20.84 0.20 2.41
CA ARG A 194 21.97 -0.76 2.49
C ARG A 194 22.44 -1.18 1.11
N LEU A 195 21.51 -1.55 0.22
CA LEU A 195 21.85 -1.93 -1.15
C LEU A 195 22.44 -0.75 -1.94
N SER A 196 21.90 0.46 -1.77
CA SER A 196 22.41 1.67 -2.41
C SER A 196 23.83 2.01 -1.95
N HIS A 197 24.14 1.81 -0.67
CA HIS A 197 25.49 1.99 -0.14
C HIS A 197 26.48 0.99 -0.78
N LEU A 198 26.11 -0.29 -0.89
CA LEU A 198 26.95 -1.32 -1.50
C LEU A 198 27.22 -1.03 -2.99
N VAL A 199 26.22 -0.52 -3.72
CA VAL A 199 26.41 -0.09 -5.11
C VAL A 199 27.34 1.13 -5.20
N ALA A 200 27.16 2.13 -4.33
CA ALA A 200 28.00 3.32 -4.31
C ALA A 200 29.46 3.03 -3.91
N SER A 201 29.68 1.97 -3.12
CA SER A 201 31.03 1.49 -2.74
C SER A 201 31.60 0.47 -3.72
N GLU A 202 30.93 0.21 -4.84
CA GLU A 202 31.31 -0.78 -5.87
C GLU A 202 31.46 -2.23 -5.32
N GLU A 203 30.84 -2.53 -4.17
CA GLU A 203 30.89 -3.84 -3.52
C GLU A 203 29.82 -4.81 -4.10
N TYR A 204 29.89 -5.10 -5.40
CA TYR A 204 28.85 -5.83 -6.13
C TYR A 204 28.66 -7.28 -5.64
N GLU A 205 29.70 -7.95 -5.17
CA GLU A 205 29.58 -9.30 -4.61
C GLU A 205 28.77 -9.28 -3.29
N LYS A 206 29.01 -8.29 -2.44
CA LYS A 206 28.22 -8.13 -1.21
C LYS A 206 26.77 -7.76 -1.53
N PHE A 207 26.54 -6.87 -2.52
CA PHE A 207 25.21 -6.55 -3.02
C PHE A 207 24.46 -7.80 -3.47
N LYS A 208 25.09 -8.63 -4.32
CA LYS A 208 24.52 -9.88 -4.80
C LYS A 208 24.16 -10.82 -3.65
N ASN A 209 25.07 -10.99 -2.70
CA ASN A 209 24.87 -11.87 -1.56
C ASN A 209 23.70 -11.39 -0.66
N GLU A 210 23.57 -10.09 -0.40
CA GLU A 210 22.48 -9.52 0.38
C GLU A 210 21.14 -9.69 -0.35
N LEU A 211 21.09 -9.43 -1.67
CA LEU A 211 19.89 -9.63 -2.46
C LEU A 211 19.49 -11.11 -2.53
N MET A 212 20.45 -12.01 -2.75
CA MET A 212 20.19 -13.46 -2.77
C MET A 212 19.74 -13.98 -1.41
N ARG A 213 20.31 -13.47 -0.31
CA ARG A 213 19.86 -13.80 1.05
C ARG A 213 18.41 -13.40 1.28
N LEU A 214 18.01 -12.19 0.81
CA LEU A 214 16.63 -11.75 0.86
C LEU A 214 15.71 -12.65 0.04
N LEU A 215 16.07 -12.95 -1.21
CA LEU A 215 15.28 -13.80 -2.08
C LEU A 215 15.13 -15.22 -1.49
N SER A 216 16.20 -15.77 -0.91
CA SER A 216 16.16 -17.05 -0.20
C SER A 216 15.23 -17.01 1.00
N PHE A 217 15.24 -15.92 1.78
CA PHE A 217 14.29 -15.72 2.87
C PHE A 217 12.85 -15.69 2.37
N VAL A 218 12.58 -14.92 1.29
CA VAL A 218 11.25 -14.85 0.66
C VAL A 218 10.81 -16.22 0.16
N THR A 219 11.74 -17.02 -0.40
CA THR A 219 11.46 -18.40 -0.85
C THR A 219 11.03 -19.29 0.32
N ILE A 220 11.87 -19.39 1.34
CA ILE A 220 11.64 -20.30 2.48
C ILE A 220 10.36 -19.91 3.20
N PHE A 221 10.24 -18.64 3.58
CA PHE A 221 9.06 -18.11 4.24
C PHE A 221 7.80 -18.26 3.37
N GLY A 222 7.94 -17.97 2.07
CA GLY A 222 6.87 -18.06 1.10
C GLY A 222 6.35 -19.49 0.93
N VAL A 223 7.23 -20.48 0.79
CA VAL A 223 6.84 -21.90 0.70
C VAL A 223 6.08 -22.33 1.97
N CYS A 224 6.60 -21.98 3.14
CA CYS A 224 5.92 -22.30 4.40
C CYS A 224 4.52 -21.66 4.46
N PHE A 225 4.41 -20.39 4.05
CA PHE A 225 3.13 -19.69 4.05
C PHE A 225 2.14 -20.23 3.01
N ILE A 226 2.60 -20.58 1.81
CA ILE A 226 1.78 -21.20 0.77
C ILE A 226 1.25 -22.55 1.26
N LEU A 227 2.09 -23.40 1.87
CA LEU A 227 1.65 -24.67 2.45
C LEU A 227 0.65 -24.46 3.58
N LEU A 228 0.86 -23.46 4.43
CA LEU A 228 -0.08 -23.09 5.48
C LEU A 228 -1.45 -22.73 4.92
N MET A 229 -1.49 -21.88 3.88
CA MET A 229 -2.75 -21.48 3.23
C MET A 229 -3.43 -22.63 2.49
N ALA A 230 -2.65 -23.52 1.88
CA ALA A 230 -3.19 -24.72 1.21
C ALA A 230 -3.92 -25.68 2.17
N VAL A 231 -3.47 -25.75 3.42
CA VAL A 231 -4.02 -26.68 4.42
C VAL A 231 -5.07 -26.03 5.31
N SER A 232 -4.83 -24.78 5.73
CA SER A 232 -5.63 -24.13 6.79
C SER A 232 -6.24 -22.79 6.35
N GLY A 233 -6.15 -22.40 5.09
CA GLY A 233 -6.64 -21.11 4.60
C GLY A 233 -8.14 -20.92 4.84
N GLN A 234 -8.95 -21.93 4.55
CA GLN A 234 -10.39 -21.94 4.78
C GLN A 234 -10.75 -21.76 6.27
N TRP A 235 -10.07 -22.47 7.14
CA TRP A 235 -10.24 -22.36 8.59
C TRP A 235 -9.84 -20.98 9.12
N LEU A 236 -8.75 -20.40 8.58
CA LEU A 236 -8.29 -19.04 8.94
C LEU A 236 -9.29 -17.97 8.56
N THR A 237 -9.85 -18.01 7.33
CA THR A 237 -10.89 -17.07 6.91
C THR A 237 -12.14 -17.16 7.77
N ARG A 238 -12.58 -18.40 8.09
CA ARG A 238 -13.71 -18.67 8.96
C ARG A 238 -13.53 -18.11 10.37
N ILE A 239 -12.37 -18.29 10.99
CA ILE A 239 -12.09 -17.76 12.34
C ILE A 239 -11.98 -16.26 12.35
N ALA A 240 -11.32 -15.68 11.33
CA ALA A 240 -11.07 -14.25 11.30
C ALA A 240 -12.33 -13.43 10.98
N PHE A 241 -13.20 -13.92 10.08
CA PHE A 241 -14.29 -13.14 9.51
C PHE A 241 -15.68 -13.82 9.65
N GLY A 242 -15.75 -15.03 10.15
CA GLY A 242 -16.99 -15.79 10.27
C GLY A 242 -17.24 -16.76 9.10
N SER A 243 -18.22 -17.65 9.30
CA SER A 243 -18.54 -18.73 8.34
C SER A 243 -19.09 -18.21 6.99
N GLU A 244 -19.68 -17.02 6.98
CA GLU A 244 -20.19 -16.40 5.76
C GLU A 244 -19.09 -15.93 4.79
N TYR A 245 -17.89 -15.65 5.34
CA TYR A 245 -16.71 -15.20 4.59
C TYR A 245 -15.67 -16.30 4.37
N GLU A 246 -16.09 -17.55 4.48
CA GLU A 246 -15.22 -18.73 4.29
C GLU A 246 -14.81 -18.85 2.83
N VAL A 247 -13.50 -18.96 2.59
CA VAL A 247 -12.90 -19.09 1.25
C VAL A 247 -12.16 -20.41 1.16
N SER A 248 -12.29 -21.12 0.04
CA SER A 248 -11.68 -22.43 -0.16
C SER A 248 -10.15 -22.40 -0.01
N ASN A 249 -9.57 -23.51 0.45
CA ASN A 249 -8.11 -23.66 0.55
C ASN A 249 -7.42 -23.46 -0.81
N GLN A 250 -8.06 -23.83 -1.91
CA GLN A 250 -7.52 -23.64 -3.25
C GLN A 250 -7.38 -22.15 -3.59
N ASN A 251 -8.41 -21.34 -3.32
CA ASN A 251 -8.37 -19.90 -3.57
C ASN A 251 -7.38 -19.23 -2.62
N MET A 252 -7.30 -19.65 -1.37
CA MET A 252 -6.30 -19.15 -0.42
C MET A 252 -4.87 -19.49 -0.84
N LEU A 253 -4.64 -20.65 -1.40
CA LEU A 253 -3.36 -21.07 -1.98
C LEU A 253 -2.96 -20.13 -3.13
N LEU A 254 -3.88 -19.85 -4.07
CA LEU A 254 -3.61 -18.96 -5.22
C LEU A 254 -3.30 -17.52 -4.77
N LEU A 255 -4.06 -17.00 -3.82
CA LEU A 255 -3.81 -15.68 -3.24
C LEU A 255 -2.46 -15.63 -2.50
N ALA A 256 -2.07 -16.69 -1.81
CA ALA A 256 -0.76 -16.78 -1.16
C ALA A 256 0.38 -16.80 -2.20
N ILE A 257 0.26 -17.59 -3.27
CA ILE A 257 1.23 -17.62 -4.38
C ILE A 257 1.37 -16.22 -4.99
N SER A 258 0.27 -15.53 -5.27
CA SER A 258 0.26 -14.16 -5.79
C SER A 258 0.99 -13.20 -4.85
N SER A 259 0.73 -13.26 -3.54
CA SER A 259 1.38 -12.40 -2.54
C SER A 259 2.89 -12.64 -2.44
N ILE A 260 3.33 -13.89 -2.52
CA ILE A 260 4.76 -14.23 -2.54
C ILE A 260 5.42 -13.78 -3.85
N GLY A 261 4.73 -13.93 -4.99
CA GLY A 261 5.17 -13.38 -6.27
C GLY A 261 5.38 -11.86 -6.21
N LEU A 262 4.47 -11.13 -5.56
CA LEU A 262 4.62 -9.70 -5.32
C LEU A 262 5.84 -9.38 -4.43
N MET A 263 6.12 -10.17 -3.39
CA MET A 263 7.32 -9.99 -2.55
C MET A 263 8.60 -10.16 -3.37
N TYR A 264 8.64 -11.12 -4.30
CA TYR A 264 9.76 -11.26 -5.24
C TYR A 264 9.92 -10.04 -6.14
N ALA A 265 8.83 -9.60 -6.77
CA ALA A 265 8.83 -8.43 -7.65
C ALA A 265 9.30 -7.17 -6.91
N LEU A 266 8.82 -6.96 -5.68
CA LEU A 266 9.25 -5.86 -4.82
C LEU A 266 10.72 -5.99 -4.42
N SER A 267 11.23 -7.20 -4.13
CA SER A 267 12.64 -7.43 -3.81
C SER A 267 13.57 -7.07 -4.97
N VAL A 268 13.23 -7.50 -6.19
CA VAL A 268 13.98 -7.16 -7.40
C VAL A 268 13.90 -5.66 -7.68
N THR A 269 12.74 -5.04 -7.45
CA THR A 269 12.55 -3.58 -7.57
C THR A 269 13.53 -2.82 -6.67
N GLN A 270 13.74 -3.25 -5.42
CA GLN A 270 14.73 -2.61 -4.53
C GLN A 270 16.16 -2.69 -5.11
N GLY A 271 16.50 -3.82 -5.71
CA GLY A 271 17.79 -3.97 -6.42
C GLY A 271 17.93 -2.99 -7.59
N LEU A 272 16.90 -2.84 -8.42
CA LEU A 272 16.91 -1.88 -9.53
C LEU A 272 17.00 -0.42 -9.05
N LEU A 273 16.30 -0.07 -7.98
CA LEU A 273 16.33 1.26 -7.39
C LEU A 273 17.71 1.58 -6.81
N ALA A 274 18.40 0.61 -6.20
CA ALA A 274 19.76 0.77 -5.69
C ALA A 274 20.76 1.12 -6.81
N PHE A 275 20.55 0.60 -8.02
CA PHE A 275 21.33 0.94 -9.22
C PHE A 275 20.83 2.22 -9.95
N HIS A 276 19.95 2.99 -9.34
CA HIS A 276 19.31 4.16 -9.99
C HIS A 276 18.58 3.85 -11.31
N ARG A 277 18.10 2.60 -11.47
CA ARG A 277 17.36 2.13 -12.65
C ARG A 277 15.84 2.26 -12.50
N GLN A 278 15.38 3.43 -12.01
CA GLN A 278 13.94 3.70 -11.76
C GLN A 278 13.09 3.51 -13.01
N GLY A 279 13.62 3.89 -14.19
CA GLY A 279 12.92 3.72 -15.46
C GLY A 279 12.62 2.25 -15.78
N LEU A 280 13.59 1.36 -15.55
CA LEU A 280 13.41 -0.08 -15.77
C LEU A 280 12.40 -0.68 -14.79
N SER A 281 12.41 -0.23 -13.54
CA SER A 281 11.39 -0.60 -12.55
C SER A 281 10.00 -0.14 -13.01
N ALA A 282 9.85 1.12 -13.44
CA ALA A 282 8.58 1.64 -13.93
C ALA A 282 8.05 0.85 -15.12
N THR A 283 8.90 0.55 -16.11
CA THR A 283 8.48 -0.24 -17.29
C THR A 283 8.03 -1.65 -16.93
N ALA A 284 8.73 -2.31 -15.99
CA ALA A 284 8.33 -3.65 -15.53
C ALA A 284 6.95 -3.63 -14.87
N TRP A 285 6.66 -2.65 -14.01
CA TRP A 285 5.36 -2.52 -13.36
C TRP A 285 4.24 -2.13 -14.34
N ILE A 286 4.52 -1.23 -15.30
CA ILE A 286 3.57 -0.87 -16.36
C ILE A 286 3.24 -2.09 -17.23
N PHE A 287 4.25 -2.90 -17.57
CA PHE A 287 4.01 -4.16 -18.29
C PHE A 287 3.14 -5.11 -17.48
N GLY A 288 3.39 -5.27 -16.18
CA GLY A 288 2.56 -6.08 -15.29
C GLY A 288 1.10 -5.64 -15.28
N ILE A 289 0.83 -4.32 -15.24
CA ILE A 289 -0.55 -3.82 -15.29
C ILE A 289 -1.18 -3.98 -16.67
N ALA A 290 -0.39 -3.85 -17.75
CA ALA A 290 -0.90 -4.01 -19.11
C ALA A 290 -1.30 -5.46 -19.44
N THR A 291 -0.72 -6.45 -18.76
CA THR A 291 -1.10 -7.86 -18.89
C THR A 291 -2.36 -8.23 -18.09
N PHE A 292 -2.75 -7.41 -17.11
CA PHE A 292 -3.88 -7.69 -16.23
C PHE A 292 -5.23 -7.89 -16.96
N PRO A 293 -5.64 -7.05 -17.93
CA PRO A 293 -6.88 -7.27 -18.67
C PRO A 293 -6.89 -8.60 -19.43
N VAL A 294 -5.71 -9.04 -19.90
CA VAL A 294 -5.56 -10.32 -20.60
C VAL A 294 -5.76 -11.48 -19.63
N THR A 295 -5.17 -11.40 -18.43
CA THR A 295 -5.32 -12.47 -17.42
C THR A 295 -6.75 -12.61 -16.95
N ILE A 296 -7.48 -11.51 -16.75
CA ILE A 296 -8.90 -11.52 -16.38
C ILE A 296 -9.77 -12.26 -17.42
N SER A 297 -9.43 -12.17 -18.70
CA SER A 297 -10.24 -12.78 -19.77
C SER A 297 -10.18 -14.30 -19.80
N PHE A 298 -9.22 -14.93 -19.12
CA PHE A 298 -9.06 -16.39 -19.10
C PHE A 298 -9.73 -17.08 -17.92
N GLY A 299 -10.18 -16.35 -16.89
CA GLY A 299 -10.85 -16.92 -15.72
C GLY A 299 -12.37 -17.05 -15.93
N GLU A 300 -12.94 -18.22 -15.65
CA GLU A 300 -14.39 -18.43 -15.63
C GLU A 300 -14.99 -18.03 -14.27
N ASP A 301 -14.24 -18.21 -13.19
CA ASP A 301 -14.63 -17.88 -11.82
C ASP A 301 -14.06 -16.51 -11.41
N LEU A 302 -14.84 -15.76 -10.62
CA LEU A 302 -14.47 -14.42 -10.12
C LEU A 302 -13.16 -14.41 -9.32
N PHE A 303 -12.83 -15.51 -8.62
CA PHE A 303 -11.59 -15.69 -7.89
C PHE A 303 -10.40 -16.06 -8.75
N LEU A 304 -10.64 -16.57 -9.97
CA LEU A 304 -9.60 -16.97 -10.93
C LEU A 304 -9.28 -15.89 -11.97
N ARG A 305 -10.14 -14.90 -12.08
CA ARG A 305 -9.93 -13.69 -12.88
C ARG A 305 -8.99 -12.72 -12.16
#